data_087cad7b86edd98c64c7bb073d412b21
#
_entry.id   087cad7b86edd98c64c7bb073d412b21
#
_cell.length_a   1.000
_cell.length_b   1.000
_cell.length_c   1.000
_cell.angle_alpha   90.00
_cell.angle_beta   90.00
_cell.angle_gamma   90.00
#
_symmetry.space_group_name_H-M   'P 1'
#
loop_
_entity.id
_entity.type
_entity.pdbx_description
1 polymer ?
#
loop_
_entity_poly.entity_id
_entity_poly.type
_entity_poly.pdbx_seq_one_letter_code
_entity_poly.pdbx_strand_id
1 'polypeptide(L)'
;MPEWLHEYGNMFSKHKSERMPLWKLYNHTIDFMEGTKLSKPAKVYPLSLAERNSLDTWINEELRKGYICPSTSSIAAPFFFVKKHDRSLQPVMDYRALNEITVKNRYPIPRIADLIESLSKASIFTKIDLRWGYNNVRIREGDE
;
A
#
# COMPACT_ATOMS: atom_id res chain seq x y z
N MET A 1 -11.04 14.39 -21.01
CA MET A 1 -9.70 13.88 -21.42
C MET A 1 -9.49 14.34 -22.85
N PRO A 2 -8.31 14.88 -23.22
CA PRO A 2 -8.01 15.28 -24.61
C PRO A 2 -8.15 14.11 -25.57
N GLU A 3 -8.53 14.38 -26.83
CA GLU A 3 -8.79 13.33 -27.83
C GLU A 3 -7.60 12.39 -28.05
N TRP A 4 -6.38 12.93 -28.06
CA TRP A 4 -5.16 12.15 -28.25
C TRP A 4 -4.83 11.19 -27.07
N LEU A 5 -5.54 11.30 -25.93
CA LEU A 5 -5.43 10.37 -24.81
C LEU A 5 -6.57 9.34 -24.76
N HIS A 6 -7.52 9.38 -25.69
CA HIS A 6 -8.68 8.46 -25.64
C HIS A 6 -8.28 6.99 -25.77
N GLU A 7 -7.26 6.67 -26.57
CA GLU A 7 -6.72 5.30 -26.67
C GLU A 7 -6.17 4.78 -25.33
N TYR A 8 -5.68 5.67 -24.45
CA TYR A 8 -5.19 5.36 -23.12
C TYR A 8 -6.26 5.45 -22.02
N GLY A 9 -7.52 5.65 -22.38
CA GLY A 9 -8.64 5.82 -21.42
C GLY A 9 -8.74 4.72 -20.37
N ASN A 10 -8.34 3.51 -20.72
CA ASN A 10 -8.31 2.38 -19.81
C ASN A 10 -7.27 2.54 -18.68
N MET A 11 -6.14 3.20 -18.96
CA MET A 11 -5.06 3.44 -17.98
C MET A 11 -5.46 4.48 -16.92
N PHE A 12 -6.39 5.39 -17.29
CA PHE A 12 -6.91 6.43 -16.40
C PHE A 12 -8.24 6.04 -15.72
N SER A 13 -8.75 4.84 -16.00
CA SER A 13 -10.01 4.36 -15.44
C SER A 13 -9.85 3.96 -13.97
N LYS A 14 -10.65 4.58 -13.08
CA LYS A 14 -10.71 4.20 -11.65
C LYS A 14 -11.08 2.72 -11.50
N HIS A 15 -12.12 2.27 -12.16
CA HIS A 15 -12.61 0.89 -12.04
C HIS A 15 -11.57 -0.14 -12.50
N LYS A 16 -10.82 0.16 -13.56
CA LYS A 16 -9.78 -0.76 -14.05
C LYS A 16 -8.50 -0.76 -13.20
N SER A 17 -8.28 0.27 -12.39
CA SER A 17 -7.19 0.30 -11.41
C SER A 17 -7.51 -0.45 -10.12
N GLU A 18 -8.77 -0.77 -9.85
CA GLU A 18 -9.25 -1.49 -8.66
C GLU A 18 -9.13 -3.02 -8.85
N ARG A 19 -7.93 -3.48 -9.14
CA ARG A 19 -7.63 -4.92 -9.28
C ARG A 19 -6.24 -5.23 -8.74
N MET A 20 -6.06 -6.43 -8.19
CA MET A 20 -4.74 -6.92 -7.85
C MET A 20 -3.92 -7.24 -9.11
N PRO A 21 -2.62 -6.95 -9.12
CA PRO A 21 -1.71 -7.41 -10.15
C PRO A 21 -1.68 -8.94 -10.21
N LEU A 22 -1.33 -9.50 -11.37
CA LEU A 22 -1.10 -10.93 -11.49
C LEU A 22 0.12 -11.35 -10.64
N TRP A 23 0.11 -12.60 -10.19
CA TRP A 23 1.26 -13.22 -9.52
C TRP A 23 2.49 -13.22 -10.44
N LYS A 24 3.63 -12.85 -9.87
CA LYS A 24 4.91 -12.79 -10.57
C LYS A 24 6.03 -13.35 -9.70
N LEU A 25 7.11 -13.81 -10.32
CA LEU A 25 8.27 -14.37 -9.61
C LEU A 25 8.97 -13.36 -8.68
N TYR A 26 8.78 -12.08 -8.93
CA TYR A 26 9.36 -10.97 -8.16
C TYR A 26 8.35 -10.27 -7.25
N ASN A 27 7.33 -11.00 -6.78
CA ASN A 27 6.44 -10.47 -5.75
C ASN A 27 7.23 -10.17 -4.47
N HIS A 28 6.73 -9.20 -3.69
CA HIS A 28 7.43 -8.74 -2.49
C HIS A 28 7.43 -9.82 -1.40
N THR A 29 8.62 -10.17 -0.91
CA THR A 29 8.80 -11.11 0.20
C THR A 29 8.80 -10.38 1.54
N ILE A 30 8.27 -11.03 2.57
CA ILE A 30 8.33 -10.56 3.96
C ILE A 30 9.15 -11.56 4.76
N ASP A 31 10.46 -11.50 4.61
CA ASP A 31 11.38 -12.38 5.31
C ASP A 31 11.68 -11.85 6.72
N PHE A 32 11.62 -12.70 7.73
CA PHE A 32 11.97 -12.35 9.11
C PHE A 32 13.45 -12.56 9.39
N MET A 33 13.99 -11.73 10.28
CA MET A 33 15.35 -11.91 10.77
C MET A 33 15.45 -13.22 11.56
N GLU A 34 16.57 -13.93 11.43
CA GLU A 34 16.82 -15.20 12.12
C GLU A 34 16.72 -15.04 13.65
N GLY A 35 16.11 -16.02 14.30
CA GLY A 35 15.91 -16.00 15.76
C GLY A 35 14.83 -15.02 16.26
N THR A 36 14.09 -14.39 15.35
CA THR A 36 13.02 -13.46 15.72
C THR A 36 11.88 -14.20 16.43
N LYS A 37 11.52 -13.72 17.60
CA LYS A 37 10.29 -14.13 18.25
C LYS A 37 9.15 -13.27 17.71
N LEU A 38 8.12 -13.92 17.19
CA LEU A 38 6.89 -13.24 16.78
C LEU A 38 6.35 -12.41 17.93
N SER A 39 6.03 -11.15 17.68
CA SER A 39 5.62 -10.22 18.73
C SER A 39 4.29 -10.67 19.36
N LYS A 40 4.07 -10.20 20.60
CA LYS A 40 2.78 -10.39 21.29
C LYS A 40 1.64 -9.82 20.44
N PRO A 41 0.39 -10.29 20.65
CA PRO A 41 -0.78 -9.72 19.97
C PRO A 41 -0.77 -8.19 20.03
N ALA A 42 -1.06 -7.56 18.91
CA ALA A 42 -1.04 -6.11 18.80
C ALA A 42 -2.08 -5.48 19.73
N LYS A 43 -1.76 -4.28 20.24
CA LYS A 43 -2.71 -3.49 21.02
C LYS A 43 -3.87 -3.06 20.12
N VAL A 44 -5.09 -3.42 20.52
CA VAL A 44 -6.30 -2.93 19.86
C VAL A 44 -6.60 -1.52 20.35
N TYR A 45 -6.73 -0.57 19.45
CA TYR A 45 -7.17 0.79 19.75
C TYR A 45 -8.70 0.86 19.79
N PRO A 46 -9.29 1.52 20.83
CA PRO A 46 -10.73 1.71 20.86
C PRO A 46 -11.18 2.63 19.71
N LEU A 47 -12.21 2.22 19.01
CA LEU A 47 -12.81 3.00 17.93
C LEU A 47 -14.18 3.53 18.37
N SER A 48 -14.49 4.77 18.03
CA SER A 48 -15.83 5.34 18.15
C SER A 48 -16.82 4.62 17.23
N LEU A 49 -18.12 4.80 17.45
CA LEU A 49 -19.14 4.19 16.61
C LEU A 49 -19.01 4.61 15.14
N ALA A 50 -18.72 5.88 14.88
CA ALA A 50 -18.51 6.39 13.53
C ALA A 50 -17.30 5.75 12.84
N GLU A 51 -16.20 5.55 13.58
CA GLU A 51 -15.01 4.89 13.06
C GLU A 51 -15.24 3.41 12.79
N ARG A 52 -16.04 2.71 13.61
CA ARG A 52 -16.42 1.30 13.37
C ARG A 52 -17.21 1.16 12.07
N ASN A 53 -18.23 2.01 11.87
CA ASN A 53 -19.01 1.98 10.62
C ASN A 53 -18.14 2.27 9.39
N SER A 54 -17.19 3.21 9.53
CA SER A 54 -16.22 3.49 8.47
C SER A 54 -15.27 2.32 8.21
N LEU A 55 -14.86 1.61 9.26
CA LEU A 55 -14.03 0.40 9.16
C LEU A 55 -14.75 -0.72 8.43
N ASP A 56 -16.01 -1.00 8.80
CA ASP A 56 -16.80 -2.06 8.16
C ASP A 56 -16.99 -1.78 6.67
N THR A 57 -17.29 -0.53 6.32
CA THR A 57 -17.40 -0.11 4.92
C THR A 57 -16.08 -0.31 4.18
N TRP A 58 -14.96 0.13 4.76
CA TRP A 58 -13.63 0.00 4.18
C TRP A 58 -13.24 -1.46 3.99
N ILE A 59 -13.44 -2.32 5.01
CA ILE A 59 -13.13 -3.76 4.93
C ILE A 59 -13.91 -4.41 3.79
N ASN A 60 -15.22 -4.15 3.68
CA ASN A 60 -16.05 -4.73 2.63
C ASN A 60 -15.59 -4.28 1.24
N GLU A 61 -15.20 -3.03 1.08
CA GLU A 61 -14.65 -2.53 -0.19
C GLU A 61 -13.32 -3.18 -0.55
N GLU A 62 -12.39 -3.30 0.39
CA GLU A 62 -11.07 -3.88 0.13
C GLU A 62 -11.13 -5.39 -0.13
N LEU A 63 -12.03 -6.11 0.57
CA LEU A 63 -12.35 -7.52 0.28
C LEU A 63 -12.92 -7.67 -1.14
N ARG A 64 -13.86 -6.82 -1.54
CA ARG A 64 -14.44 -6.84 -2.89
C ARG A 64 -13.41 -6.58 -3.99
N LYS A 65 -12.44 -5.71 -3.73
CA LYS A 65 -11.33 -5.41 -4.65
C LYS A 65 -10.26 -6.51 -4.66
N GLY A 66 -10.26 -7.41 -3.66
CA GLY A 66 -9.25 -8.44 -3.48
C GLY A 66 -7.92 -7.92 -2.92
N TYR A 67 -7.89 -6.71 -2.34
CA TYR A 67 -6.68 -6.15 -1.72
C TYR A 67 -6.38 -6.73 -0.35
N ILE A 68 -7.39 -7.25 0.32
CA ILE A 68 -7.26 -7.99 1.59
C ILE A 68 -8.02 -9.30 1.50
N CYS A 69 -7.63 -10.26 2.34
CA CYS A 69 -8.31 -11.54 2.53
C CYS A 69 -8.39 -11.88 4.03
N PRO A 70 -9.27 -12.80 4.45
CA PRO A 70 -9.24 -13.34 5.79
C PRO A 70 -7.89 -13.97 6.09
N SER A 71 -7.28 -13.65 7.23
CA SER A 71 -5.96 -14.15 7.62
C SER A 71 -6.05 -15.04 8.86
N THR A 72 -5.22 -16.08 8.89
CA THR A 72 -4.98 -16.96 10.04
C THR A 72 -3.63 -16.66 10.71
N SER A 73 -3.00 -15.53 10.36
CA SER A 73 -1.70 -15.14 10.90
C SER A 73 -1.73 -15.01 12.42
N SER A 74 -0.67 -15.49 13.07
CA SER A 74 -0.45 -15.32 14.51
C SER A 74 -0.03 -13.90 14.90
N ILE A 75 0.29 -13.05 13.91
CA ILE A 75 0.69 -11.66 14.09
C ILE A 75 -0.44 -10.76 13.59
N ALA A 76 -0.72 -9.68 14.33
CA ALA A 76 -1.63 -8.64 13.88
C ALA A 76 -1.00 -7.27 14.09
N ALA A 77 -1.20 -6.37 13.14
CA ALA A 77 -0.81 -4.98 13.27
C ALA A 77 -1.95 -4.15 13.89
N PRO A 78 -1.64 -3.16 14.75
CA PRO A 78 -2.65 -2.23 15.24
C PRO A 78 -3.28 -1.44 14.09
N PHE A 79 -4.58 -1.24 14.18
CA PHE A 79 -5.35 -0.44 13.24
C PHE A 79 -5.94 0.78 13.93
N PHE A 80 -5.92 1.93 13.27
CA PHE A 80 -6.55 3.17 13.74
C PHE A 80 -6.88 4.10 12.56
N PHE A 81 -7.70 5.12 12.83
CA PHE A 81 -8.00 6.15 11.85
C PHE A 81 -7.22 7.44 12.13
N VAL A 82 -6.72 8.05 11.06
CA VAL A 82 -6.17 9.41 11.08
C VAL A 82 -7.13 10.34 10.37
N LYS A 83 -7.48 11.44 11.02
CA LYS A 83 -8.27 12.51 10.39
C LYS A 83 -7.41 13.31 9.44
N LYS A 84 -7.81 13.38 8.18
CA LYS A 84 -7.21 14.27 7.19
C LYS A 84 -7.63 15.72 7.44
N HIS A 85 -6.99 16.66 6.75
CA HIS A 85 -7.32 18.08 6.80
C HIS A 85 -8.78 18.37 6.39
N ASP A 86 -9.32 17.60 5.45
CA ASP A 86 -10.72 17.63 5.00
C ASP A 86 -11.71 16.91 5.94
N ARG A 87 -11.25 16.50 7.13
CA ARG A 87 -11.98 15.72 8.15
C ARG A 87 -12.36 14.29 7.74
N SER A 88 -11.97 13.83 6.57
CA SER A 88 -12.15 12.43 6.19
C SER A 88 -11.28 11.52 7.05
N LEU A 89 -11.76 10.28 7.27
CA LEU A 89 -11.03 9.26 8.02
C LEU A 89 -10.13 8.47 7.07
N GLN A 90 -8.84 8.42 7.37
CA GLN A 90 -7.89 7.58 6.66
C GLN A 90 -7.54 6.37 7.52
N PRO A 91 -7.80 5.14 7.03
CA PRO A 91 -7.36 3.93 7.70
C PRO A 91 -5.83 3.83 7.68
N VAL A 92 -5.24 3.46 8.81
CA VAL A 92 -3.79 3.30 8.97
C VAL A 92 -3.52 2.03 9.76
N MET A 93 -2.60 1.22 9.28
CA MET A 93 -2.07 0.06 9.98
C MET A 93 -0.65 0.38 10.48
N ASP A 94 -0.38 0.08 11.75
CA ASP A 94 0.93 0.32 12.34
C ASP A 94 1.86 -0.86 12.12
N TYR A 95 2.66 -0.80 11.08
CA TYR A 95 3.64 -1.83 10.73
C TYR A 95 5.01 -1.62 11.39
N ARG A 96 5.18 -0.68 12.33
CA ARG A 96 6.50 -0.42 12.94
C ARG A 96 7.09 -1.66 13.59
N ALA A 97 6.29 -2.38 14.39
CA ALA A 97 6.74 -3.62 15.04
C ALA A 97 7.07 -4.72 14.02
N LEU A 98 6.28 -4.84 12.94
CA LEU A 98 6.57 -5.75 11.85
C LEU A 98 7.87 -5.36 11.13
N ASN A 99 8.05 -4.08 10.83
CA ASN A 99 9.23 -3.58 10.14
C ASN A 99 10.52 -3.74 10.97
N GLU A 100 10.43 -3.80 12.30
CA GLU A 100 11.59 -4.04 13.17
C GLU A 100 12.12 -5.46 13.04
N ILE A 101 11.26 -6.43 12.79
CA ILE A 101 11.61 -7.85 12.73
C ILE A 101 11.83 -8.38 11.31
N THR A 102 11.51 -7.60 10.28
CA THR A 102 11.73 -7.99 8.89
C THR A 102 13.14 -7.69 8.40
N VAL A 103 13.66 -8.51 7.51
CA VAL A 103 14.91 -8.27 6.79
C VAL A 103 14.74 -7.02 5.92
N LYS A 104 15.57 -6.00 6.16
CA LYS A 104 15.45 -4.71 5.46
C LYS A 104 16.09 -4.79 4.08
N ASN A 105 15.31 -4.58 3.05
CA ASN A 105 15.82 -4.38 1.71
C ASN A 105 16.51 -3.00 1.64
N ARG A 106 17.84 -3.00 1.40
CA ARG A 106 18.68 -1.81 1.31
C ARG A 106 19.12 -1.54 -0.13
N TYR A 107 18.19 -1.67 -1.08
CA TYR A 107 18.49 -1.32 -2.46
C TYR A 107 18.91 0.16 -2.56
N PRO A 108 20.03 0.47 -3.22
CA PRO A 108 20.51 1.84 -3.34
C PRO A 108 19.53 2.69 -4.15
N ILE A 109 19.06 3.77 -3.53
CA ILE A 109 18.19 4.76 -4.19
C ILE A 109 19.09 5.79 -4.87
N PRO A 110 18.83 6.21 -6.13
CA PRO A 110 19.57 7.28 -6.78
C PRO A 110 19.55 8.56 -5.95
N ARG A 111 20.65 9.31 -5.95
CA ARG A 111 20.70 10.59 -5.25
C ARG A 111 19.75 11.59 -5.93
N ILE A 112 19.07 12.40 -5.14
CA ILE A 112 18.13 13.41 -5.67
C ILE A 112 18.82 14.37 -6.64
N ALA A 113 20.07 14.75 -6.38
CA ALA A 113 20.86 15.61 -7.27
C ALA A 113 21.04 14.99 -8.66
N ASP A 114 21.35 13.68 -8.74
CA ASP A 114 21.53 12.97 -10.01
C ASP A 114 20.21 12.88 -10.79
N LEU A 115 19.07 12.74 -10.08
CA LEU A 115 17.76 12.76 -10.68
C LEU A 115 17.41 14.15 -11.26
N ILE A 116 17.70 15.22 -10.53
CA ILE A 116 17.50 16.60 -11.00
C ILE A 116 18.39 16.90 -12.20
N GLU A 117 19.66 16.49 -12.16
CA GLU A 117 20.60 16.67 -13.27
C GLU A 117 20.11 15.96 -14.54
N SER A 118 19.57 14.74 -14.42
CA SER A 118 18.98 14.00 -15.54
C SER A 118 17.83 14.74 -16.23
N LEU A 119 17.12 15.62 -15.50
CA LEU A 119 16.01 16.42 -16.00
C LEU A 119 16.45 17.79 -16.55
N SER A 120 17.70 18.20 -16.35
CA SER A 120 18.17 19.56 -16.66
C SER A 120 18.06 19.96 -18.14
N LYS A 121 18.03 18.98 -19.06
CA LYS A 121 17.90 19.19 -20.51
C LYS A 121 16.47 19.09 -21.02
N ALA A 122 15.50 18.75 -20.16
CA ALA A 122 14.10 18.64 -20.55
C ALA A 122 13.41 20.01 -20.49
N SER A 123 12.63 20.32 -21.52
CA SER A 123 11.80 21.54 -21.57
C SER A 123 10.32 21.26 -21.29
N ILE A 124 9.91 20.00 -21.35
CA ILE A 124 8.54 19.55 -21.09
C ILE A 124 8.57 18.45 -20.03
N PHE A 125 7.74 18.60 -19.03
CA PHE A 125 7.64 17.65 -17.90
C PHE A 125 6.22 17.09 -17.82
N THR A 126 6.11 15.77 -17.66
CA THR A 126 4.83 15.11 -17.36
C THR A 126 4.86 14.53 -15.97
N LYS A 127 3.89 14.91 -15.13
CA LYS A 127 3.71 14.34 -13.80
C LYS A 127 2.58 13.31 -13.84
N ILE A 128 2.91 12.07 -13.50
CA ILE A 128 1.93 10.98 -13.39
C ILE A 128 1.83 10.58 -11.91
N ASP A 129 0.60 10.48 -11.41
CA ASP A 129 0.32 9.97 -10.08
C ASP A 129 -0.25 8.55 -10.17
N LEU A 130 0.42 7.60 -9.55
CA LEU A 130 0.00 6.20 -9.55
C LEU A 130 -1.08 5.99 -8.50
N ARG A 131 -2.31 5.74 -8.95
CA ARG A 131 -3.40 5.38 -8.05
C ARG A 131 -3.10 4.05 -7.37
N TRP A 132 -3.19 4.04 -6.02
CA TRP A 132 -2.93 2.83 -5.23
C TRP A 132 -1.56 2.18 -5.51
N GLY A 133 -0.54 2.98 -5.74
CA GLY A 133 0.80 2.52 -6.12
C GLY A 133 1.35 1.43 -5.20
N TYR A 134 1.18 1.56 -3.90
CA TYR A 134 1.63 0.55 -2.92
C TYR A 134 0.82 -0.75 -3.01
N ASN A 135 -0.50 -0.69 -3.22
CA ASN A 135 -1.35 -1.88 -3.37
C ASN A 135 -1.06 -2.66 -4.66
N ASN A 136 -0.35 -2.03 -5.62
CA ASN A 136 0.12 -2.71 -6.83
C ASN A 136 1.44 -3.46 -6.63
N VAL A 137 2.05 -3.43 -5.44
CA VAL A 137 3.16 -4.29 -5.04
C VAL A 137 2.56 -5.51 -4.33
N ARG A 138 2.41 -6.61 -5.04
CA ARG A 138 1.80 -7.83 -4.51
C ARG A 138 2.78 -8.55 -3.57
N ILE A 139 2.29 -9.00 -2.44
CA ILE A 139 3.05 -9.84 -1.49
C ILE A 139 3.14 -11.26 -2.06
N ARG A 140 4.27 -11.94 -1.84
CA ARG A 140 4.48 -13.33 -2.25
C ARG A 140 3.45 -14.23 -1.55
N GLU A 141 2.96 -15.22 -2.26
CA GLU A 141 2.08 -16.25 -1.70
C GLU A 141 2.75 -16.96 -0.52
N GLY A 142 2.06 -17.03 0.60
CA GLY A 142 2.55 -17.57 1.86
C GLY A 142 3.14 -16.55 2.84
N ASP A 143 3.36 -15.31 2.41
CA ASP A 143 3.80 -14.19 3.27
C ASP A 143 2.63 -13.23 3.62
N GLU A 144 1.42 -13.56 3.21
CA GLU A 144 0.18 -12.76 3.38
C GLU A 144 -0.33 -12.78 4.82
#